data_ee544574e59a124ed7dee8abfe717d8d
#
_entry.id   ee544574e59a124ed7dee8abfe717d8d
#
_cell.length_a   1.000
_cell.length_b   1.000
_cell.length_c   1.000
_cell.angle_alpha   90.00
_cell.angle_beta   90.00
_cell.angle_gamma   90.00
#
_symmetry.space_group_name_H-M   'P 1'
#
loop_
_entity.id
_entity.type
_entity.pdbx_description
1 polymer ?
#
loop_
_entity_poly.entity_id
_entity_poly.type
_entity_poly.pdbx_seq_one_letter_code
_entity_poly.pdbx_strand_id
1 'polypeptide(L)'
;NVSGSTVEDYIATAERIAQLEQIPAIELNISCPNVKEGGMAFGTSCKSASKVVKAVRKVYPKTLIVKLSPNVTDITEIARAVEAEGADSVSLINTLLGMAINAKTRRPMLSTVTGGLSGACVKPVALRMVWQTCKTVKIPVIGLGGIMNAMDAVEFLLAGATAIQIGT
;
A
#
# COMPACT_ATOMS: atom_id res chain seq x y z
N ASN A 1 10.66 -2.77 -2.53
CA ASN A 1 9.23 -2.97 -2.77
C ASN A 1 9.03 -4.26 -3.55
N VAL A 2 8.11 -5.12 -3.10
CA VAL A 2 7.81 -6.44 -3.68
C VAL A 2 6.36 -6.46 -4.12
N SER A 3 6.13 -6.86 -5.37
CA SER A 3 4.80 -7.07 -5.93
C SER A 3 4.74 -8.43 -6.63
N GLY A 4 3.55 -9.00 -6.73
CA GLY A 4 3.30 -10.28 -7.38
C GLY A 4 1.91 -10.35 -7.96
N SER A 5 1.67 -11.31 -8.82
CA SER A 5 0.35 -11.60 -9.40
C SER A 5 -0.39 -12.71 -8.66
N THR A 6 0.33 -13.54 -7.96
CA THR A 6 -0.18 -14.65 -7.13
C THR A 6 0.47 -14.61 -5.75
N VAL A 7 -0.08 -15.34 -4.79
CA VAL A 7 0.55 -15.50 -3.45
C VAL A 7 1.90 -16.17 -3.59
N GLU A 8 2.04 -17.10 -4.51
CA GLU A 8 3.25 -17.85 -4.82
C GLU A 8 4.37 -16.93 -5.33
N ASP A 9 4.04 -15.91 -6.15
CA ASP A 9 5.02 -14.91 -6.62
C ASP A 9 5.60 -14.11 -5.45
N TYR A 10 4.75 -13.70 -4.48
CA TYR A 10 5.20 -13.01 -3.28
C TYR A 10 6.11 -13.89 -2.43
N ILE A 11 5.73 -15.16 -2.23
CA ILE A 11 6.53 -16.14 -1.46
C ILE A 11 7.90 -16.32 -2.13
N ALA A 12 7.93 -16.67 -3.41
CA ALA A 12 9.18 -16.96 -4.13
C ALA A 12 10.13 -15.75 -4.14
N THR A 13 9.59 -14.53 -4.28
CA THR A 13 10.39 -13.31 -4.23
C THR A 13 10.91 -13.04 -2.82
N ALA A 14 10.07 -13.19 -1.80
CA ALA A 14 10.44 -12.96 -0.42
C ALA A 14 11.50 -13.95 0.08
N GLU A 15 11.40 -15.24 -0.29
CA GLU A 15 12.38 -16.27 0.02
C GLU A 15 13.77 -15.94 -0.54
N ARG A 16 13.84 -15.51 -1.80
CA ARG A 16 15.10 -15.09 -2.43
C ARG A 16 15.72 -13.90 -1.72
N ILE A 17 14.90 -12.89 -1.37
CA ILE A 17 15.38 -11.69 -0.69
C ILE A 17 15.78 -12.00 0.76
N ALA A 18 15.13 -12.94 1.42
CA ALA A 18 15.47 -13.34 2.78
C ALA A 18 16.93 -13.82 2.92
N GLN A 19 17.52 -14.41 1.86
CA GLN A 19 18.92 -14.85 1.81
C GLN A 19 19.92 -13.70 1.68
N LEU A 20 19.47 -12.48 1.36
CA LEU A 20 20.33 -11.32 1.15
C LEU A 20 20.49 -10.54 2.45
N GLU A 21 21.61 -10.70 3.15
CA GLU A 21 21.85 -10.05 4.45
C GLU A 21 21.78 -8.52 4.38
N GLN A 22 22.23 -7.92 3.28
CA GLN A 22 22.25 -6.48 3.05
C GLN A 22 20.85 -5.87 2.86
N ILE A 23 19.79 -6.68 2.73
CA ILE A 23 18.40 -6.21 2.63
C ILE A 23 17.70 -6.48 3.96
N PRO A 24 17.53 -5.44 4.82
CA PRO A 24 16.95 -5.60 6.16
C PRO A 24 15.43 -5.65 6.17
N ALA A 25 14.78 -5.14 5.12
CA ALA A 25 13.33 -4.99 5.07
C ALA A 25 12.78 -5.17 3.65
N ILE A 26 11.53 -5.61 3.55
CA ILE A 26 10.75 -5.56 2.31
C ILE A 26 9.43 -4.83 2.55
N GLU A 27 8.95 -4.16 1.51
CA GLU A 27 7.61 -3.59 1.46
C GLU A 27 6.75 -4.37 0.47
N LEU A 28 5.72 -5.06 0.97
CA LEU A 28 4.75 -5.76 0.14
C LEU A 28 3.76 -4.79 -0.46
N ASN A 29 3.75 -4.66 -1.77
CA ASN A 29 2.73 -3.91 -2.49
C ASN A 29 1.54 -4.83 -2.81
N ILE A 30 0.59 -4.95 -1.89
CA ILE A 30 -0.63 -5.75 -2.07
C ILE A 30 -1.73 -5.02 -2.86
N SER A 31 -1.44 -3.79 -3.33
CA SER A 31 -2.41 -2.91 -4.00
C SER A 31 -2.41 -3.06 -5.53
N CYS A 32 -1.64 -4.00 -6.11
CA CYS A 32 -1.51 -4.13 -7.55
C CYS A 32 -2.84 -4.56 -8.20
N PRO A 33 -3.43 -3.77 -9.11
CA PRO A 33 -4.72 -4.07 -9.73
C PRO A 33 -4.68 -5.25 -10.72
N ASN A 34 -3.48 -5.73 -11.05
CA ASN A 34 -3.26 -6.77 -12.07
C ASN A 34 -3.41 -8.20 -11.52
N VAL A 35 -3.72 -8.35 -10.24
CA VAL A 35 -3.83 -9.66 -9.59
C VAL A 35 -5.27 -10.11 -9.59
N LYS A 36 -5.56 -11.05 -10.46
CA LYS A 36 -6.88 -11.65 -10.62
C LYS A 36 -7.00 -13.00 -9.92
N GLU A 37 -7.11 -13.01 -8.59
CA GLU A 37 -7.91 -14.05 -7.95
C GLU A 37 -9.34 -13.50 -7.82
N GLY A 38 -10.26 -13.91 -8.68
CA GLY A 38 -11.64 -13.44 -8.65
C GLY A 38 -11.88 -11.96 -9.01
N GLY A 39 -10.93 -11.26 -9.63
CA GLY A 39 -11.13 -9.88 -10.12
C GLY A 39 -10.85 -8.78 -9.10
N MET A 40 -10.42 -9.08 -7.88
CA MET A 40 -10.11 -8.09 -6.84
C MET A 40 -8.63 -8.09 -6.49
N ALA A 41 -8.05 -6.90 -6.28
CA ALA A 41 -6.69 -6.74 -5.77
C ALA A 41 -6.60 -7.28 -4.33
N PHE A 42 -5.47 -7.90 -3.95
CA PHE A 42 -5.27 -8.46 -2.60
C PHE A 42 -5.51 -7.45 -1.48
N GLY A 43 -5.19 -6.18 -1.72
CA GLY A 43 -5.35 -5.10 -0.73
C GLY A 43 -6.77 -4.54 -0.57
N THR A 44 -7.78 -5.10 -1.26
CA THR A 44 -9.17 -4.59 -1.19
C THR A 44 -10.08 -5.39 -0.25
N SER A 45 -9.61 -6.53 0.28
CA SER A 45 -10.33 -7.27 1.31
C SER A 45 -9.40 -7.78 2.41
N CYS A 46 -9.88 -7.80 3.65
CA CYS A 46 -9.12 -8.32 4.80
C CYS A 46 -8.66 -9.75 4.56
N LYS A 47 -9.54 -10.61 4.03
CA LYS A 47 -9.24 -12.02 3.76
C LYS A 47 -8.07 -12.20 2.79
N SER A 48 -8.06 -11.44 1.70
CA SER A 48 -7.00 -11.53 0.69
C SER A 48 -5.70 -10.94 1.20
N ALA A 49 -5.75 -9.80 1.89
CA ALA A 49 -4.58 -9.17 2.52
C ALA A 49 -3.94 -10.09 3.56
N SER A 50 -4.74 -10.65 4.48
CA SER A 50 -4.29 -11.62 5.49
C SER A 50 -3.62 -12.84 4.85
N LYS A 51 -4.21 -13.41 3.79
CA LYS A 51 -3.66 -14.59 3.11
C LYS A 51 -2.23 -14.35 2.61
N VAL A 52 -2.00 -13.20 1.94
CA VAL A 52 -0.66 -12.85 1.42
C VAL A 52 0.33 -12.59 2.55
N VAL A 53 -0.03 -11.74 3.51
CA VAL A 53 0.89 -11.35 4.60
C VAL A 53 1.28 -12.57 5.44
N LYS A 54 0.31 -13.41 5.82
CA LYS A 54 0.55 -14.68 6.53
C LYS A 54 1.49 -15.61 5.78
N ALA A 55 1.30 -15.75 4.46
CA ALA A 55 2.13 -16.60 3.63
C ALA A 55 3.57 -16.09 3.56
N VAL A 56 3.76 -14.79 3.31
CA VAL A 56 5.08 -14.17 3.25
C VAL A 56 5.78 -14.17 4.61
N ARG A 57 5.06 -13.90 5.70
CA ARG A 57 5.65 -13.92 7.06
C ARG A 57 6.30 -15.24 7.43
N LYS A 58 5.78 -16.37 6.92
CA LYS A 58 6.36 -17.70 7.18
C LYS A 58 7.75 -17.89 6.60
N VAL A 59 8.06 -17.20 5.51
CA VAL A 59 9.32 -17.37 4.76
C VAL A 59 10.26 -16.17 4.88
N TYR A 60 9.76 -15.02 5.35
CA TYR A 60 10.54 -13.80 5.50
C TYR A 60 10.61 -13.36 6.98
N PRO A 61 11.70 -13.64 7.69
CA PRO A 61 11.81 -13.37 9.13
C PRO A 61 12.20 -11.92 9.48
N LYS A 62 12.65 -11.14 8.46
CA LYS A 62 13.09 -9.75 8.65
C LYS A 62 11.91 -8.77 8.64
N THR A 63 12.17 -7.47 8.65
CA THR A 63 11.14 -6.42 8.69
C THR A 63 10.22 -6.47 7.47
N LEU A 64 8.93 -6.65 7.74
CA LEU A 64 7.88 -6.77 6.75
C LEU A 64 6.96 -5.56 6.83
N ILE A 65 7.05 -4.67 5.84
CA ILE A 65 6.17 -3.52 5.66
C ILE A 65 5.06 -3.91 4.69
N VAL A 66 3.81 -3.52 4.95
CA VAL A 66 2.69 -3.80 4.04
C VAL A 66 2.11 -2.48 3.53
N LYS A 67 2.16 -2.29 2.20
CA LYS A 67 1.63 -1.09 1.53
C LYS A 67 0.17 -1.24 1.20
N LEU A 68 -0.66 -0.39 1.84
CA LEU A 68 -2.11 -0.45 1.79
C LEU A 68 -2.70 0.37 0.63
N SER A 69 -3.82 -0.13 0.08
CA SER A 69 -4.60 0.54 -0.95
C SER A 69 -5.58 1.54 -0.34
N PRO A 70 -5.74 2.74 -0.93
CA PRO A 70 -6.79 3.68 -0.54
C PRO A 70 -8.17 3.33 -1.12
N ASN A 71 -8.23 2.35 -2.04
CA ASN A 71 -9.45 2.01 -2.79
C ASN A 71 -10.32 1.02 -1.99
N VAL A 72 -10.60 1.35 -0.75
CA VAL A 72 -11.38 0.59 0.21
C VAL A 72 -12.33 1.51 0.98
N THR A 73 -13.40 0.96 1.53
CA THR A 73 -14.34 1.71 2.35
C THR A 73 -13.72 2.11 3.69
N ASP A 74 -13.08 1.16 4.37
CA ASP A 74 -12.38 1.37 5.63
C ASP A 74 -10.98 0.75 5.59
N ILE A 75 -9.95 1.60 5.54
CA ILE A 75 -8.56 1.18 5.51
C ILE A 75 -8.10 0.60 6.85
N THR A 76 -8.77 0.95 7.94
CA THR A 76 -8.39 0.50 9.28
C THR A 76 -8.66 -0.99 9.49
N GLU A 77 -9.66 -1.55 8.82
CA GLU A 77 -9.93 -2.99 8.83
C GLU A 77 -8.80 -3.77 8.17
N ILE A 78 -8.32 -3.28 7.01
CA ILE A 78 -7.18 -3.90 6.32
C ILE A 78 -5.90 -3.78 7.16
N ALA A 79 -5.67 -2.61 7.77
CA ALA A 79 -4.50 -2.39 8.62
C ALA A 79 -4.46 -3.35 9.81
N ARG A 80 -5.59 -3.53 10.52
CA ARG A 80 -5.72 -4.53 11.61
C ARG A 80 -5.49 -5.95 11.13
N ALA A 81 -6.03 -6.29 9.95
CA ALA A 81 -5.91 -7.63 9.40
C ALA A 81 -4.45 -7.98 9.08
N VAL A 82 -3.68 -7.06 8.49
CA VAL A 82 -2.26 -7.30 8.18
C VAL A 82 -1.37 -7.28 9.43
N GLU A 83 -1.67 -6.44 10.41
CA GLU A 83 -1.01 -6.43 11.71
C GLU A 83 -1.17 -7.80 12.42
N ALA A 84 -2.38 -8.34 12.44
CA ALA A 84 -2.68 -9.64 13.05
C ALA A 84 -1.93 -10.80 12.38
N GLU A 85 -1.57 -10.69 11.11
CA GLU A 85 -0.81 -11.70 10.38
C GLU A 85 0.72 -11.47 10.40
N GLY A 86 1.19 -10.50 11.21
CA GLY A 86 2.61 -10.31 11.50
C GLY A 86 3.32 -9.28 10.62
N ALA A 87 2.62 -8.30 10.09
CA ALA A 87 3.26 -7.11 9.54
C ALA A 87 3.97 -6.35 10.68
N ASP A 88 5.22 -5.92 10.44
CA ASP A 88 5.98 -5.10 11.40
C ASP A 88 5.68 -3.61 11.25
N SER A 89 5.18 -3.19 10.08
CA SER A 89 4.80 -1.82 9.78
C SER A 89 3.80 -1.80 8.62
N VAL A 90 3.02 -0.72 8.52
CA VAL A 90 2.20 -0.46 7.35
C VAL A 90 2.61 0.85 6.69
N SER A 91 2.56 0.90 5.36
CA SER A 91 2.71 2.13 4.58
C SER A 91 1.43 2.44 3.81
N LEU A 92 1.02 3.69 3.76
CA LEU A 92 -0.18 4.13 3.04
C LEU A 92 -0.08 5.62 2.68
N ILE A 93 -0.59 5.95 1.49
CA ILE A 93 -1.48 5.19 0.62
C ILE A 93 -0.80 4.84 -0.72
N ASN A 94 -1.29 3.80 -1.38
CA ASN A 94 -1.06 3.61 -2.81
C ASN A 94 -1.92 4.62 -3.60
N THR A 95 -1.94 4.56 -4.93
CA THR A 95 -2.71 5.47 -5.79
C THR A 95 -4.23 5.24 -5.67
N LEU A 96 -5.00 6.33 -5.76
CA LEU A 96 -6.45 6.26 -5.95
C LEU A 96 -6.77 5.86 -7.38
N LEU A 97 -7.83 5.11 -7.57
CA LEU A 97 -8.33 4.79 -8.91
C LEU A 97 -8.99 6.03 -9.52
N GLY A 98 -8.52 6.44 -10.68
CA GLY A 98 -9.01 7.60 -11.40
C GLY A 98 -9.21 7.34 -12.88
N MET A 99 -9.78 8.29 -13.58
CA MET A 99 -10.02 8.28 -15.03
C MET A 99 -9.92 9.69 -15.59
N ALA A 100 -9.48 9.80 -16.85
CA ALA A 100 -9.57 11.03 -17.64
C ALA A 100 -10.11 10.74 -19.04
N ILE A 101 -10.96 11.65 -19.55
CA ILE A 101 -11.57 11.56 -20.87
C ILE A 101 -11.09 12.75 -21.71
N ASN A 102 -10.64 12.47 -22.92
CA ASN A 102 -10.40 13.49 -23.92
C ASN A 102 -11.76 13.90 -24.56
N ALA A 103 -12.25 15.10 -24.24
CA ALA A 103 -13.54 15.59 -24.73
C ALA A 103 -13.60 15.77 -26.26
N LYS A 104 -12.44 16.04 -26.89
CA LYS A 104 -12.37 16.21 -28.36
C LYS A 104 -12.52 14.88 -29.08
N THR A 105 -11.79 13.86 -28.63
CA THR A 105 -11.84 12.52 -29.23
C THR A 105 -12.94 11.64 -28.67
N ARG A 106 -13.57 12.04 -27.55
CA ARG A 106 -14.61 11.29 -26.82
C ARG A 106 -14.14 9.90 -26.37
N ARG A 107 -12.85 9.76 -26.04
CA ARG A 107 -12.21 8.49 -25.62
C ARG A 107 -11.47 8.68 -24.28
N PRO A 108 -11.33 7.60 -23.50
CA PRO A 108 -10.42 7.62 -22.37
C PRO A 108 -9.01 8.03 -22.79
N MET A 109 -8.31 8.78 -21.93
CA MET A 109 -6.93 9.19 -22.19
C MET A 109 -5.94 8.03 -21.98
N LEU A 110 -6.28 7.11 -21.09
CA LEU A 110 -5.47 5.92 -20.83
C LEU A 110 -6.00 4.73 -21.60
N SER A 111 -5.12 3.92 -22.17
CA SER A 111 -5.49 2.67 -22.85
C SER A 111 -6.17 1.66 -21.92
N THR A 112 -5.83 1.70 -20.64
CA THR A 112 -6.45 0.90 -19.57
C THR A 112 -7.78 1.45 -19.06
N VAL A 113 -8.27 2.57 -19.63
CA VAL A 113 -9.46 3.32 -19.24
C VAL A 113 -9.29 4.03 -17.88
N THR A 114 -8.92 3.30 -16.85
CA THR A 114 -8.64 3.81 -15.51
C THR A 114 -7.15 3.69 -15.17
N GLY A 115 -6.67 4.49 -14.21
CA GLY A 115 -5.28 4.46 -13.76
C GLY A 115 -5.14 5.03 -12.36
N GLY A 116 -3.93 4.99 -11.83
CA GLY A 116 -3.62 5.51 -10.50
C GLY A 116 -3.53 7.04 -10.49
N LEU A 117 -4.32 7.68 -9.66
CA LEU A 117 -4.22 9.11 -9.34
C LEU A 117 -3.25 9.30 -8.18
N SER A 118 -2.25 10.15 -8.38
CA SER A 118 -1.25 10.56 -7.38
C SER A 118 -0.98 12.07 -7.46
N GLY A 119 0.01 12.56 -6.69
CA GLY A 119 0.37 13.97 -6.63
C GLY A 119 -0.37 14.74 -5.53
N ALA A 120 -0.24 16.06 -5.51
CA ALA A 120 -0.75 16.93 -4.43
C ALA A 120 -2.23 16.74 -4.10
N CYS A 121 -3.06 16.42 -5.10
CA CYS A 121 -4.50 16.28 -4.96
C CYS A 121 -4.92 15.11 -4.04
N VAL A 122 -4.07 14.10 -3.84
CA VAL A 122 -4.39 12.95 -2.98
C VAL A 122 -4.02 13.18 -1.51
N LYS A 123 -3.24 14.24 -1.19
CA LYS A 123 -2.76 14.50 0.18
C LYS A 123 -3.87 14.48 1.24
N PRO A 124 -5.00 15.19 1.10
CA PRO A 124 -6.03 15.19 2.14
C PRO A 124 -6.65 13.80 2.38
N VAL A 125 -6.71 12.95 1.36
CA VAL A 125 -7.17 11.56 1.49
C VAL A 125 -6.12 10.72 2.22
N ALA A 126 -4.85 10.84 1.80
CA ALA A 126 -3.73 10.14 2.41
C ALA A 126 -3.57 10.50 3.89
N LEU A 127 -3.59 11.79 4.21
CA LEU A 127 -3.46 12.31 5.58
C LEU A 127 -4.57 11.78 6.50
N ARG A 128 -5.84 11.81 6.03
CA ARG A 128 -6.96 11.25 6.78
C ARG A 128 -6.77 9.75 7.05
N MET A 129 -6.39 8.98 6.03
CA MET A 129 -6.20 7.53 6.16
C MET A 129 -5.05 7.18 7.09
N VAL A 130 -3.93 7.91 7.01
CA VAL A 130 -2.79 7.76 7.93
C VAL A 130 -3.23 8.05 9.37
N TRP A 131 -3.91 9.16 9.61
CA TRP A 131 -4.41 9.51 10.94
C TRP A 131 -5.36 8.44 11.52
N GLN A 132 -6.27 7.89 10.72
CA GLN A 132 -7.18 6.81 11.15
C GLN A 132 -6.39 5.53 11.48
N THR A 133 -5.43 5.17 10.64
CA THR A 133 -4.60 3.97 10.81
C THR A 133 -3.73 4.08 12.07
N CYS A 134 -3.08 5.23 12.30
CA CYS A 134 -2.26 5.46 13.51
C CYS A 134 -3.04 5.30 14.81
N LYS A 135 -4.35 5.57 14.81
CA LYS A 135 -5.22 5.36 15.97
C LYS A 135 -5.71 3.92 16.15
N THR A 136 -5.47 3.09 15.17
CA THR A 136 -6.08 1.76 15.07
C THR A 136 -5.10 0.63 15.30
N VAL A 137 -3.90 0.74 14.74
CA VAL A 137 -2.84 -0.29 14.87
C VAL A 137 -1.80 0.13 15.89
N LYS A 138 -1.03 -0.84 16.38
CA LYS A 138 0.08 -0.62 17.33
C LYS A 138 1.44 -0.58 16.64
N ILE A 139 1.53 -1.11 15.42
CA ILE A 139 2.75 -1.12 14.61
C ILE A 139 3.00 0.26 13.98
N PRO A 140 4.26 0.61 13.68
CA PRO A 140 4.61 1.87 13.00
C PRO A 140 3.84 2.08 11.70
N VAL A 141 3.45 3.33 11.46
CA VAL A 141 2.73 3.75 10.24
C VAL A 141 3.62 4.69 9.44
N ILE A 142 3.80 4.38 8.16
CA ILE A 142 4.57 5.19 7.21
C ILE A 142 3.59 5.91 6.30
N GLY A 143 3.61 7.24 6.34
CA GLY A 143 2.71 8.08 5.55
C GLY A 143 3.28 8.42 4.17
N LEU A 144 2.46 8.29 3.12
CA LEU A 144 2.82 8.74 1.77
C LEU A 144 1.58 9.13 0.96
N GLY A 145 1.81 10.01 0.00
CA GLY A 145 0.79 10.47 -0.94
C GLY A 145 0.60 11.98 -0.94
N GLY A 146 1.07 12.64 -2.00
CA GLY A 146 0.89 14.08 -2.19
C GLY A 146 1.79 14.98 -1.35
N ILE A 147 2.90 14.48 -0.83
CA ILE A 147 3.92 15.27 -0.12
C ILE A 147 4.74 16.04 -1.17
N MET A 148 4.59 17.35 -1.21
CA MET A 148 5.24 18.23 -2.19
C MET A 148 6.30 19.14 -1.57
N ASN A 149 6.26 19.33 -0.26
CA ASN A 149 7.16 20.21 0.48
C ASN A 149 7.33 19.74 1.94
N ALA A 150 8.20 20.41 2.68
CA ALA A 150 8.51 20.04 4.07
C ALA A 150 7.30 20.15 5.01
N MET A 151 6.41 21.13 4.80
CA MET A 151 5.22 21.29 5.63
C MET A 151 4.24 20.12 5.45
N ASP A 152 4.08 19.63 4.21
CA ASP A 152 3.28 18.43 3.96
C ASP A 152 3.83 17.23 4.74
N ALA A 153 5.16 17.07 4.78
CA ALA A 153 5.81 16.02 5.57
C ALA A 153 5.51 16.14 7.07
N VAL A 154 5.59 17.36 7.61
CA VAL A 154 5.26 17.64 9.02
C VAL A 154 3.79 17.30 9.32
N GLU A 155 2.86 17.60 8.43
CA GLU A 155 1.45 17.25 8.60
C GLU A 155 1.24 15.73 8.77
N PHE A 156 1.96 14.89 8.01
CA PHE A 156 1.89 13.43 8.18
C PHE A 156 2.46 12.97 9.52
N LEU A 157 3.56 13.56 9.98
CA LEU A 157 4.12 13.27 11.31
C LEU A 157 3.17 13.70 12.43
N LEU A 158 2.54 14.86 12.31
CA LEU A 158 1.52 15.34 13.25
C LEU A 158 0.26 14.46 13.24
N ALA A 159 -0.07 13.84 12.11
CA ALA A 159 -1.16 12.86 12.02
C ALA A 159 -0.83 11.54 12.73
N GLY A 160 0.41 11.35 13.18
CA GLY A 160 0.88 10.19 13.92
C GLY A 160 1.78 9.24 13.14
N ALA A 161 2.13 9.55 11.89
CA ALA A 161 3.06 8.73 11.12
C ALA A 161 4.44 8.70 11.80
N THR A 162 5.04 7.52 11.85
CA THR A 162 6.40 7.31 12.39
C THR A 162 7.46 7.75 11.38
N ALA A 163 7.15 7.61 10.09
CA ALA A 163 8.01 8.00 8.98
C ALA A 163 7.16 8.40 7.76
N ILE A 164 7.81 8.95 6.74
CA ILE A 164 7.19 9.30 5.46
C ILE A 164 7.95 8.65 4.30
N GLN A 165 7.24 8.45 3.19
CA GLN A 165 7.83 8.11 1.90
C GLN A 165 7.43 9.15 0.87
N ILE A 166 8.38 9.54 0.01
CA ILE A 166 8.16 10.47 -1.09
C ILE A 166 8.43 9.71 -2.38
N GLY A 167 7.41 9.58 -3.23
CA GLY A 167 7.53 9.05 -4.58
C GLY A 167 7.84 10.18 -5.56
N THR A 168 8.75 9.93 -6.48
CA THR A 168 9.13 10.88 -7.55
C THR A 168 8.71 10.36 -8.90
#